data_9703d04d1af5d55445268ec938f31580
#
_entry.id   9703d04d1af5d55445268ec938f31580
#
_cell.length_a   1.000
_cell.length_b   1.000
_cell.length_c   1.000
_cell.angle_alpha   90.00
_cell.angle_beta   90.00
_cell.angle_gamma   90.00
#
_symmetry.space_group_name_H-M   'P 1'
#
loop_
_entity.id
_entity.type
_entity.pdbx_description
1 polymer ?
#
loop_
_entity_poly.entity_id
_entity_poly.type
_entity_poly.pdbx_seq_one_letter_code
_entity_poly.pdbx_strand_id
1 'polypeptide(L)'
;HLIIDYVGAEDNKLNRAMTRKHFTAAVARVMNPGCKYDYCLIIAGAEGIGKSTLFNVMGGDWFSDSLVTMEGTKGMEQARNGWVIELPELGSIKRSDVEQVKAYISRQNDMYRPAYGSVMESHPRQCVFCGTTNETYFLKGETGNRRFWVIEVDAKYRKYPDFRAALQTDRNQLWAEAVQRYKDGEKLALSDELENLAKIRQRQFNDNIDDPLRGAIQTYLDMKLPTDWSTWDLNRRRSYIKNPDPLDEVGTEIRTKVCAAEFLSEVMGKDIGSKDYKYEARKVNSILDEMGWIKRPTLTFPIYGKQRAFVRPIEEDDSDL
;
A
#
# COMPACT_ATOMS: atom_id res chain seq x y z
N HIS A 1 23.26 -1.52 3.67
CA HIS A 1 22.14 -2.49 3.84
C HIS A 1 21.38 -2.29 5.18
N LEU A 2 21.17 -1.01 5.55
CA LEU A 2 20.68 -0.63 6.89
C LEU A 2 19.48 -1.49 7.39
N ILE A 3 18.35 -1.52 6.71
CA ILE A 3 17.18 -2.29 7.19
C ILE A 3 17.40 -3.81 7.05
N ILE A 4 18.18 -4.23 6.06
CA ILE A 4 18.50 -5.64 5.81
C ILE A 4 19.34 -6.20 6.96
N ASP A 5 20.48 -5.58 7.24
CA ASP A 5 21.47 -6.10 8.17
C ASP A 5 21.05 -5.97 9.64
N TYR A 6 20.35 -4.87 10.00
CA TYR A 6 20.07 -4.54 11.40
C TYR A 6 18.70 -5.00 11.90
N VAL A 7 17.67 -5.06 11.04
CA VAL A 7 16.33 -5.49 11.47
C VAL A 7 15.77 -6.68 10.68
N GLY A 8 16.55 -7.22 9.71
CA GLY A 8 16.27 -8.48 9.06
C GLY A 8 15.24 -8.37 7.90
N ALA A 9 15.34 -7.33 7.07
CA ALA A 9 14.61 -7.29 5.82
C ALA A 9 15.23 -8.27 4.80
N GLU A 10 14.42 -8.75 3.87
CA GLU A 10 14.90 -9.48 2.71
C GLU A 10 15.84 -8.63 1.86
N ASP A 11 16.96 -9.24 1.42
CA ASP A 11 17.93 -8.57 0.57
C ASP A 11 17.50 -8.62 -0.90
N ASN A 12 16.71 -7.61 -1.32
CA ASN A 12 16.27 -7.44 -2.69
C ASN A 12 16.41 -6.00 -3.19
N LYS A 13 16.31 -5.82 -4.51
CA LYS A 13 16.46 -4.51 -5.17
C LYS A 13 15.52 -3.45 -4.62
N LEU A 14 14.28 -3.81 -4.30
CA LEU A 14 13.27 -2.87 -3.82
C LEU A 14 13.60 -2.37 -2.41
N ASN A 15 13.91 -3.27 -1.46
CA ASN A 15 14.25 -2.92 -0.09
C ASN A 15 15.53 -2.09 -0.02
N ARG A 16 16.53 -2.44 -0.82
CA ARG A 16 17.77 -1.63 -0.96
C ARG A 16 17.46 -0.23 -1.47
N ALA A 17 16.63 -0.09 -2.50
CA ALA A 17 16.29 1.20 -3.08
C ALA A 17 15.44 2.07 -2.13
N MET A 18 14.41 1.52 -1.50
CA MET A 18 13.56 2.23 -0.55
C MET A 18 14.39 2.76 0.63
N THR A 19 15.21 1.89 1.23
CA THR A 19 16.09 2.28 2.35
C THR A 19 17.03 3.40 1.95
N ARG A 20 17.80 3.19 0.88
CA ARG A 20 18.79 4.14 0.39
C ARG A 20 18.17 5.51 0.10
N LYS A 21 17.10 5.53 -0.68
CA LYS A 21 16.43 6.78 -1.08
C LYS A 21 15.80 7.51 0.09
N HIS A 22 15.25 6.81 1.08
CA HIS A 22 14.68 7.43 2.27
C HIS A 22 15.75 8.18 3.09
N PHE A 23 16.88 7.54 3.36
CA PHE A 23 17.96 8.17 4.13
C PHE A 23 18.70 9.25 3.31
N THR A 24 18.83 9.09 2.00
CA THR A 24 19.29 10.17 1.12
C THR A 24 18.31 11.37 1.14
N ALA A 25 17.01 11.11 1.16
CA ALA A 25 15.98 12.17 1.26
C ALA A 25 16.02 12.90 2.61
N ALA A 26 16.33 12.19 3.70
CA ALA A 26 16.53 12.82 5.00
C ALA A 26 17.68 13.85 4.95
N VAL A 27 18.78 13.51 4.30
CA VAL A 27 19.88 14.46 4.04
C VAL A 27 19.42 15.60 3.11
N ALA A 28 18.74 15.27 2.01
CA ALA A 28 18.27 16.27 1.04
C ALA A 28 17.35 17.31 1.71
N ARG A 29 16.46 16.89 2.60
CA ARG A 29 15.55 17.79 3.33
C ARG A 29 16.27 18.78 4.24
N VAL A 30 17.42 18.42 4.79
CA VAL A 30 18.26 19.34 5.58
C VAL A 30 19.06 20.27 4.68
N MET A 31 19.69 19.74 3.62
CA MET A 31 20.56 20.50 2.73
C MET A 31 19.79 21.41 1.76
N ASN A 32 18.57 21.03 1.40
CA ASN A 32 17.64 21.79 0.56
C ASN A 32 16.24 21.74 1.15
N PRO A 33 15.96 22.55 2.19
CA PRO A 33 14.68 22.57 2.88
C PRO A 33 13.51 22.78 1.92
N GLY A 34 12.44 22.01 2.10
CA GLY A 34 11.27 22.03 1.23
C GLY A 34 11.42 21.26 -0.08
N CYS A 35 12.54 20.59 -0.34
CA CYS A 35 12.68 19.74 -1.52
C CYS A 35 11.58 18.67 -1.54
N LYS A 36 11.17 18.26 -2.76
CA LYS A 36 10.08 17.30 -2.92
C LYS A 36 10.49 15.89 -2.47
N TYR A 37 9.80 15.39 -1.46
CA TYR A 37 9.85 14.02 -1.00
C TYR A 37 8.52 13.65 -0.33
N ASP A 38 7.72 12.83 -1.00
CA ASP A 38 6.32 12.55 -0.63
C ASP A 38 6.14 11.16 0.00
N TYR A 39 7.23 10.51 0.39
CA TYR A 39 7.20 9.12 0.83
C TYR A 39 7.42 8.99 2.33
N CYS A 40 6.81 7.95 2.91
CA CYS A 40 6.99 7.51 4.28
C CYS A 40 7.52 6.07 4.26
N LEU A 41 8.65 5.82 4.92
CA LEU A 41 9.21 4.48 5.03
C LEU A 41 8.60 3.75 6.21
N ILE A 42 7.96 2.61 5.95
CA ILE A 42 7.27 1.82 6.95
C ILE A 42 8.00 0.48 7.13
N ILE A 43 8.32 0.14 8.37
CA ILE A 43 8.86 -1.16 8.74
C ILE A 43 7.74 -1.98 9.37
N ALA A 44 7.36 -3.09 8.70
CA ALA A 44 6.32 -4.02 9.14
C ALA A 44 6.96 -5.31 9.68
N GLY A 45 6.46 -5.84 10.79
CA GLY A 45 6.94 -7.09 11.37
C GLY A 45 6.55 -7.24 12.83
N ALA A 46 6.91 -8.36 13.46
CA ALA A 46 6.52 -8.69 14.83
C ALA A 46 6.87 -7.59 15.84
N GLU A 47 6.15 -7.56 16.94
CA GLU A 47 6.45 -6.65 18.05
C GLU A 47 7.82 -6.96 18.67
N GLY A 48 8.48 -5.95 19.22
CA GLY A 48 9.74 -6.12 19.95
C GLY A 48 10.98 -6.33 19.08
N ILE A 49 10.88 -6.41 17.75
CA ILE A 49 12.04 -6.63 16.88
C ILE A 49 12.91 -5.38 16.64
N GLY A 50 12.58 -4.25 17.24
CA GLY A 50 13.42 -3.05 17.20
C GLY A 50 13.19 -2.12 16.02
N LYS A 51 12.00 -2.15 15.42
CA LYS A 51 11.62 -1.28 14.28
C LYS A 51 11.79 0.20 14.59
N SER A 52 11.14 0.69 15.66
CA SER A 52 11.25 2.09 16.12
C SER A 52 12.65 2.40 16.66
N THR A 53 13.34 1.41 17.26
CA THR A 53 14.72 1.57 17.73
C THR A 53 15.66 1.93 16.59
N LEU A 54 15.49 1.35 15.39
CA LEU A 54 16.29 1.70 14.22
C LEU A 54 16.15 3.19 13.88
N PHE A 55 14.93 3.69 13.78
CA PHE A 55 14.68 5.11 13.48
C PHE A 55 15.18 6.03 14.60
N ASN A 56 14.98 5.63 15.85
CA ASN A 56 15.47 6.38 17.02
C ASN A 56 17.00 6.49 17.01
N VAL A 57 17.73 5.39 16.79
CA VAL A 57 19.20 5.43 16.71
C VAL A 57 19.66 6.28 15.52
N MET A 58 19.05 6.14 14.35
CA MET A 58 19.41 6.93 13.17
C MET A 58 19.11 8.43 13.36
N GLY A 59 17.96 8.78 13.90
CA GLY A 59 17.57 10.18 14.15
C GLY A 59 18.33 10.83 15.31
N GLY A 60 18.70 10.05 16.34
CA GLY A 60 19.35 10.55 17.56
C GLY A 60 18.51 11.64 18.24
N ASP A 61 19.13 12.75 18.61
CA ASP A 61 18.47 13.88 19.27
C ASP A 61 17.38 14.56 18.40
N TRP A 62 17.37 14.28 17.10
CA TRP A 62 16.43 14.80 16.12
C TRP A 62 15.34 13.77 15.71
N PHE A 63 15.28 12.64 16.42
CA PHE A 63 14.18 11.70 16.31
C PHE A 63 12.98 12.19 17.11
N SER A 64 11.78 12.02 16.55
CA SER A 64 10.54 12.30 17.27
C SER A 64 9.48 11.24 16.98
N ASP A 65 8.94 10.66 18.02
CA ASP A 65 7.75 9.79 18.03
C ASP A 65 6.52 10.48 18.65
N SER A 66 6.65 11.78 18.94
CA SER A 66 5.65 12.57 19.68
C SER A 66 4.67 13.33 18.78
N LEU A 67 4.53 12.95 17.51
CA LEU A 67 3.54 13.56 16.61
C LEU A 67 2.12 13.15 17.01
N VAL A 68 1.42 14.05 17.72
CA VAL A 68 0.07 13.78 18.25
C VAL A 68 -1.02 14.06 17.23
N THR A 69 -0.79 14.99 16.31
CA THR A 69 -1.78 15.38 15.31
C THR A 69 -1.10 15.81 14.01
N MET A 70 -1.78 15.57 12.90
CA MET A 70 -1.37 16.06 11.57
C MET A 70 -2.19 17.27 11.14
N GLU A 71 -3.07 17.76 12.02
CA GLU A 71 -3.96 18.87 11.77
C GLU A 71 -3.45 20.17 12.37
N GLY A 72 -3.81 21.27 11.69
CA GLY A 72 -3.62 22.61 12.19
C GLY A 72 -2.15 22.99 12.44
N THR A 73 -1.95 24.07 13.17
CA THR A 73 -0.64 24.65 13.50
C THR A 73 0.19 23.71 14.37
N LYS A 74 -0.43 23.02 15.32
CA LYS A 74 0.27 22.12 16.25
C LYS A 74 1.04 21.00 15.53
N GLY A 75 0.41 20.36 14.55
CA GLY A 75 1.08 19.34 13.73
C GLY A 75 2.27 19.91 12.93
N MET A 76 2.13 21.12 12.41
CA MET A 76 3.20 21.79 11.67
C MET A 76 4.38 22.16 12.59
N GLU A 77 4.13 22.67 13.78
CA GLU A 77 5.14 22.96 14.79
C GLU A 77 5.89 21.71 15.24
N GLN A 78 5.17 20.59 15.45
CA GLN A 78 5.80 19.32 15.80
C GLN A 78 6.70 18.81 14.69
N ALA A 79 6.28 18.92 13.40
CA ALA A 79 7.11 18.53 12.27
C ALA A 79 8.38 19.37 12.11
N ARG A 80 8.38 20.62 12.58
CA ARG A 80 9.56 21.51 12.54
C ARG A 80 10.63 21.09 13.54
N ASN A 81 10.23 20.48 14.66
CA ASN A 81 11.14 20.16 15.77
C ASN A 81 11.84 18.80 15.63
N GLY A 82 11.53 18.03 14.58
CA GLY A 82 12.15 16.74 14.32
C GLY A 82 12.76 16.65 12.92
N TRP A 83 13.72 15.74 12.77
CA TRP A 83 14.29 15.39 11.46
C TRP A 83 13.76 14.05 10.96
N VAL A 84 13.81 13.02 11.81
CA VAL A 84 13.22 11.71 11.56
C VAL A 84 11.99 11.58 12.46
N ILE A 85 10.81 11.64 11.85
CA ILE A 85 9.54 11.67 12.61
C ILE A 85 8.80 10.37 12.38
N GLU A 86 8.58 9.63 13.46
CA GLU A 86 7.77 8.42 13.42
C GLU A 86 6.29 8.77 13.51
N LEU A 87 5.51 8.30 12.56
CA LEU A 87 4.06 8.42 12.56
C LEU A 87 3.49 7.40 13.55
N PRO A 88 2.62 7.83 14.49
CA PRO A 88 2.07 6.92 15.49
C PRO A 88 1.13 5.90 14.82
N GLU A 89 1.18 4.68 15.29
CA GLU A 89 0.22 3.59 15.09
C GLU A 89 -0.54 3.62 13.75
N LEU A 90 0.19 3.43 12.64
CA LEU A 90 -0.40 3.46 11.29
C LEU A 90 -1.61 2.52 11.14
N GLY A 91 -1.65 1.40 11.86
CA GLY A 91 -2.77 0.47 11.87
C GLY A 91 -4.04 1.03 12.51
N SER A 92 -3.92 1.89 13.52
CA SER A 92 -5.05 2.50 14.23
C SER A 92 -5.67 3.70 13.50
N ILE A 93 -5.00 4.24 12.46
CA ILE A 93 -5.50 5.38 11.69
C ILE A 93 -6.82 5.01 11.01
N LYS A 94 -7.87 5.82 11.25
CA LYS A 94 -9.17 5.62 10.60
C LYS A 94 -9.05 5.87 9.09
N ARG A 95 -9.86 5.18 8.29
CA ARG A 95 -9.90 5.36 6.82
C ARG A 95 -10.15 6.83 6.41
N SER A 96 -10.95 7.58 7.17
CA SER A 96 -11.17 9.01 6.97
C SER A 96 -9.91 9.85 7.08
N ASP A 97 -8.97 9.44 7.93
CA ASP A 97 -7.82 10.24 8.31
C ASP A 97 -6.60 9.92 7.41
N VAL A 98 -6.65 8.80 6.68
CA VAL A 98 -5.57 8.38 5.76
C VAL A 98 -5.28 9.44 4.68
N GLU A 99 -6.30 10.08 4.14
CA GLU A 99 -6.10 11.15 3.15
C GLU A 99 -5.43 12.39 3.77
N GLN A 100 -5.70 12.68 5.03
CA GLN A 100 -5.02 13.76 5.76
C GLN A 100 -3.54 13.40 5.98
N VAL A 101 -3.23 12.15 6.36
CA VAL A 101 -1.85 11.65 6.48
C VAL A 101 -1.11 11.80 5.16
N LYS A 102 -1.71 11.37 4.06
CA LYS A 102 -1.14 11.47 2.71
C LYS A 102 -0.89 12.93 2.30
N ALA A 103 -1.84 13.80 2.56
CA ALA A 103 -1.71 15.23 2.31
C ALA A 103 -0.61 15.85 3.19
N TYR A 104 -0.55 15.45 4.46
CA TYR A 104 0.45 15.93 5.41
C TYR A 104 1.87 15.53 5.00
N ILE A 105 2.11 14.27 4.64
CA ILE A 105 3.41 13.76 4.17
C ILE A 105 3.88 14.52 2.93
N SER A 106 2.97 14.88 2.03
CA SER A 106 3.30 15.51 0.73
C SER A 106 3.63 16.99 0.80
N ARG A 107 3.45 17.64 1.94
CA ARG A 107 3.76 19.07 2.08
C ARG A 107 5.27 19.32 1.95
N GLN A 108 5.62 20.37 1.26
CA GLN A 108 6.99 20.86 1.15
C GLN A 108 7.24 22.02 2.10
N ASN A 109 6.21 22.83 2.37
CA ASN A 109 6.24 23.98 3.28
C ASN A 109 5.04 23.92 4.21
N ASP A 110 5.26 24.31 5.45
CA ASP A 110 4.22 24.53 6.43
C ASP A 110 4.04 26.04 6.63
N MET A 111 2.79 26.50 6.48
CA MET A 111 2.43 27.90 6.62
C MET A 111 1.62 28.06 7.89
N TYR A 112 2.18 28.73 8.89
CA TYR A 112 1.46 29.04 10.11
C TYR A 112 1.98 30.30 10.80
N ARG A 113 1.19 30.82 11.73
CA ARG A 113 1.58 31.92 12.59
C ARG A 113 2.11 31.32 13.89
N PRO A 114 3.40 31.51 14.22
CA PRO A 114 3.96 31.04 15.49
C PRO A 114 3.21 31.62 16.69
N ALA A 115 3.25 30.89 17.80
CA ALA A 115 2.71 31.41 19.06
C ALA A 115 3.34 32.77 19.37
N TYR A 116 2.49 33.76 19.69
CA TYR A 116 2.87 35.17 19.88
C TYR A 116 3.38 35.92 18.64
N GLY A 117 3.44 35.30 17.48
CA GLY A 117 3.76 35.95 16.19
C GLY A 117 2.58 36.78 15.70
N SER A 118 2.85 37.84 14.93
CA SER A 118 1.82 38.68 14.31
C SER A 118 1.58 38.33 12.83
N VAL A 119 2.52 37.61 12.18
CA VAL A 119 2.53 37.34 10.74
C VAL A 119 2.57 35.85 10.48
N MET A 120 1.97 35.42 9.35
CA MET A 120 2.13 34.07 8.80
C MET A 120 3.55 33.89 8.28
N GLU A 121 4.18 32.80 8.68
CA GLU A 121 5.53 32.44 8.25
C GLU A 121 5.52 31.14 7.45
N SER A 122 6.41 31.06 6.48
CA SER A 122 6.65 29.86 5.68
C SER A 122 7.85 29.10 6.25
N HIS A 123 7.61 27.84 6.61
CA HIS A 123 8.64 26.95 7.16
C HIS A 123 8.87 25.79 6.18
N PRO A 124 9.89 25.86 5.32
CA PRO A 124 10.26 24.74 4.45
C PRO A 124 10.60 23.50 5.28
N ARG A 125 10.02 22.36 4.92
CA ARG A 125 10.20 21.12 5.69
C ARG A 125 11.62 20.58 5.60
N GLN A 126 12.18 20.23 6.74
CA GLN A 126 13.48 19.61 6.89
C GLN A 126 13.38 18.15 7.40
N CYS A 127 12.17 17.65 7.63
CA CYS A 127 11.93 16.32 8.15
C CYS A 127 11.55 15.31 7.06
N VAL A 128 11.76 14.03 7.40
CA VAL A 128 11.19 12.87 6.73
C VAL A 128 10.29 12.11 7.69
N PHE A 129 9.29 11.40 7.15
CA PHE A 129 8.36 10.58 7.93
C PHE A 129 8.69 9.12 7.79
N CYS A 130 8.69 8.40 8.89
CA CYS A 130 8.79 6.96 8.95
C CYS A 130 7.62 6.39 9.76
N GLY A 131 7.45 5.09 9.77
CA GLY A 131 6.44 4.43 10.56
C GLY A 131 6.78 2.99 10.84
N THR A 132 6.15 2.44 11.86
CA THR A 132 6.29 1.04 12.22
C THR A 132 4.91 0.43 12.43
N THR A 133 4.77 -0.85 12.12
CA THR A 133 3.54 -1.60 12.36
C THR A 133 3.85 -3.06 12.66
N ASN A 134 2.98 -3.69 13.44
CA ASN A 134 2.92 -5.14 13.64
C ASN A 134 1.66 -5.74 12.98
N GLU A 135 0.82 -4.89 12.39
CA GLU A 135 -0.39 -5.32 11.70
C GLU A 135 -0.08 -5.75 10.27
N THR A 136 -0.72 -6.85 9.85
CA THR A 136 -0.60 -7.37 8.48
C THR A 136 -1.35 -6.47 7.50
N TYR A 137 -2.47 -5.87 7.92
CA TYR A 137 -3.34 -5.04 7.08
C TYR A 137 -3.52 -3.67 7.72
N PHE A 138 -2.74 -2.71 7.30
CA PHE A 138 -2.76 -1.36 7.87
C PHE A 138 -2.95 -0.25 6.84
N LEU A 139 -2.75 -0.53 5.55
CA LEU A 139 -2.97 0.44 4.49
C LEU A 139 -4.47 0.52 4.16
N LYS A 140 -5.12 1.59 4.62
CA LYS A 140 -6.55 1.82 4.41
C LYS A 140 -6.77 2.72 3.20
N GLY A 141 -7.77 2.37 2.36
CA GLY A 141 -8.14 3.16 1.18
C GLY A 141 -7.51 2.67 -0.12
N GLU A 142 -8.15 3.04 -1.23
CA GLU A 142 -7.83 2.53 -2.58
C GLU A 142 -6.78 3.35 -3.31
N THR A 143 -6.60 4.62 -2.94
CA THR A 143 -5.75 5.57 -3.68
C THR A 143 -4.66 6.17 -2.80
N GLY A 144 -3.56 6.59 -3.43
CA GLY A 144 -2.50 7.35 -2.76
C GLY A 144 -1.55 6.55 -1.88
N ASN A 145 -1.72 5.22 -1.77
CA ASN A 145 -0.84 4.34 -0.98
C ASN A 145 0.60 4.30 -1.51
N ARG A 146 0.86 4.76 -2.73
CA ARG A 146 2.23 4.88 -3.30
C ARG A 146 3.21 5.65 -2.42
N ARG A 147 2.71 6.47 -1.49
CA ARG A 147 3.53 7.23 -0.54
C ARG A 147 4.11 6.36 0.57
N PHE A 148 3.54 5.21 0.83
CA PHE A 148 3.97 4.31 1.88
C PHE A 148 4.89 3.24 1.30
N TRP A 149 6.17 3.34 1.60
CA TRP A 149 7.15 2.33 1.23
C TRP A 149 7.28 1.30 2.34
N VAL A 150 6.71 0.12 2.12
CA VAL A 150 6.64 -0.91 3.14
C VAL A 150 7.78 -1.90 2.97
N ILE A 151 8.52 -2.15 4.06
CA ILE A 151 9.58 -3.15 4.15
C ILE A 151 9.22 -4.11 5.28
N GLU A 152 9.04 -5.37 4.95
CA GLU A 152 8.85 -6.45 5.93
C GLU A 152 10.17 -6.85 6.54
N VAL A 153 10.14 -7.12 7.84
CA VAL A 153 11.32 -7.53 8.61
C VAL A 153 10.99 -8.70 9.54
N ASP A 154 11.99 -9.58 9.68
CA ASP A 154 11.95 -10.70 10.61
C ASP A 154 13.31 -10.80 11.32
N ALA A 155 13.28 -10.77 12.64
CA ALA A 155 14.50 -10.80 13.47
C ALA A 155 15.43 -11.99 13.18
N LYS A 156 14.89 -13.11 12.65
CA LYS A 156 15.69 -14.30 12.31
C LYS A 156 16.70 -14.06 11.17
N TYR A 157 16.46 -13.05 10.33
CA TYR A 157 17.34 -12.70 9.21
C TYR A 157 18.35 -11.60 9.54
N ARG A 158 18.39 -11.11 10.79
CA ARG A 158 19.37 -10.11 11.22
C ARG A 158 20.78 -10.63 11.10
N LYS A 159 21.66 -9.75 10.66
CA LYS A 159 23.10 -10.00 10.69
C LYS A 159 23.69 -9.82 12.09
N TYR A 160 23.19 -8.85 12.85
CA TYR A 160 23.73 -8.49 14.16
C TYR A 160 22.75 -8.89 15.28
N PRO A 161 23.13 -9.83 16.19
CA PRO A 161 22.28 -10.16 17.36
C PRO A 161 21.99 -8.94 18.24
N ASP A 162 23.02 -8.18 18.62
CA ASP A 162 22.87 -6.86 19.22
C ASP A 162 22.93 -5.78 18.14
N PHE A 163 21.84 -5.67 17.41
CA PHE A 163 21.74 -4.72 16.31
C PHE A 163 21.82 -3.26 16.78
N ARG A 164 21.38 -2.96 18.02
CA ARG A 164 21.36 -1.59 18.55
C ARG A 164 22.80 -1.07 18.74
N ALA A 165 23.66 -1.84 19.40
CA ALA A 165 25.04 -1.46 19.61
C ALA A 165 25.79 -1.36 18.28
N ALA A 166 25.59 -2.32 17.37
CA ALA A 166 26.17 -2.28 16.03
C ALA A 166 25.74 -1.04 15.26
N LEU A 167 24.43 -0.73 15.25
CA LEU A 167 23.87 0.43 14.56
C LEU A 167 24.40 1.75 15.14
N GLN A 168 24.53 1.85 16.46
CA GLN A 168 25.12 3.03 17.11
C GLN A 168 26.57 3.26 16.67
N THR A 169 27.34 2.19 16.51
CA THR A 169 28.71 2.24 16.03
C THR A 169 28.78 2.72 14.58
N ASP A 170 27.91 2.18 13.72
CA ASP A 170 27.97 2.41 12.27
C ASP A 170 27.19 3.64 11.82
N ARG A 171 26.40 4.25 12.70
CA ARG A 171 25.48 5.36 12.41
C ARG A 171 26.12 6.48 11.59
N ASN A 172 27.28 6.95 12.02
CA ASN A 172 27.95 8.07 11.36
C ASN A 172 28.41 7.70 9.94
N GLN A 173 28.87 6.46 9.74
CA GLN A 173 29.25 5.98 8.43
C GLN A 173 28.04 5.82 7.49
N LEU A 174 26.92 5.35 8.02
CA LEU A 174 25.66 5.23 7.26
C LEU A 174 25.15 6.60 6.81
N TRP A 175 25.24 7.62 7.66
CA TRP A 175 24.92 8.99 7.28
C TRP A 175 25.93 9.59 6.30
N ALA A 176 27.21 9.29 6.43
CA ALA A 176 28.24 9.73 5.47
C ALA A 176 27.95 9.15 4.06
N GLU A 177 27.52 7.89 3.97
CA GLU A 177 27.06 7.29 2.71
C GLU A 177 25.85 8.02 2.14
N ALA A 178 24.85 8.34 2.95
CA ALA A 178 23.65 9.06 2.51
C ALA A 178 23.99 10.47 2.01
N VAL A 179 24.93 11.17 2.66
CA VAL A 179 25.43 12.49 2.23
C VAL A 179 26.16 12.37 0.90
N GLN A 180 27.00 11.33 0.70
CA GLN A 180 27.68 11.14 -0.57
C GLN A 180 26.69 10.90 -1.70
N ARG A 181 25.67 10.06 -1.50
CA ARG A 181 24.60 9.80 -2.48
C ARG A 181 23.81 11.07 -2.84
N TYR A 182 23.55 11.92 -1.86
CA TYR A 182 22.93 13.23 -2.11
C TYR A 182 23.81 14.09 -3.00
N LYS A 183 25.12 14.16 -2.72
CA LYS A 183 26.10 14.91 -3.52
C LYS A 183 26.22 14.37 -4.94
N ASP A 184 26.11 13.05 -5.12
CA ASP A 184 26.13 12.38 -6.41
C ASP A 184 24.82 12.57 -7.20
N GLY A 185 23.84 13.29 -6.64
CA GLY A 185 22.57 13.61 -7.30
C GLY A 185 21.60 12.45 -7.38
N GLU A 186 21.63 11.52 -6.41
CA GLU A 186 20.68 10.39 -6.41
C GLU A 186 19.23 10.88 -6.42
N LYS A 187 18.43 10.36 -7.37
CA LYS A 187 17.00 10.63 -7.45
C LYS A 187 16.27 10.04 -6.26
N LEU A 188 15.45 10.84 -5.58
CA LEU A 188 14.72 10.44 -4.37
C LEU A 188 13.50 9.54 -4.63
N ALA A 189 12.97 9.54 -5.86
CA ALA A 189 11.88 8.67 -6.28
C ALA A 189 12.39 7.31 -6.77
N LEU A 190 11.56 6.27 -6.68
CA LEU A 190 11.83 4.98 -7.29
C LEU A 190 11.78 5.09 -8.83
N SER A 191 12.44 4.16 -9.53
CA SER A 191 12.24 3.96 -10.97
C SER A 191 10.85 3.35 -11.22
N ASP A 192 10.34 3.47 -12.45
CA ASP A 192 9.02 2.94 -12.82
C ASP A 192 8.89 1.43 -12.52
N GLU A 193 9.95 0.66 -12.79
CA GLU A 193 10.02 -0.77 -12.44
C GLU A 193 9.84 -1.00 -10.93
N LEU A 194 10.62 -0.31 -10.11
CA LEU A 194 10.56 -0.45 -8.66
C LEU A 194 9.29 0.13 -8.06
N GLU A 195 8.72 1.17 -8.68
CA GLU A 195 7.41 1.72 -8.27
C GLU A 195 6.29 0.69 -8.50
N ASN A 196 6.33 -0.07 -9.59
CA ASN A 196 5.38 -1.15 -9.84
C ASN A 196 5.53 -2.29 -8.81
N LEU A 197 6.75 -2.69 -8.48
CA LEU A 197 6.99 -3.66 -7.39
C LEU A 197 6.49 -3.14 -6.03
N ALA A 198 6.72 -1.87 -5.74
CA ALA A 198 6.21 -1.23 -4.53
C ALA A 198 4.68 -1.25 -4.46
N LYS A 199 3.98 -0.98 -5.58
CA LYS A 199 2.51 -1.06 -5.67
C LYS A 199 1.99 -2.48 -5.41
N ILE A 200 2.66 -3.50 -5.98
CA ILE A 200 2.31 -4.90 -5.72
C ILE A 200 2.44 -5.22 -4.23
N ARG A 201 3.56 -4.83 -3.60
CA ARG A 201 3.77 -5.02 -2.16
C ARG A 201 2.73 -4.27 -1.32
N GLN A 202 2.42 -3.02 -1.64
CA GLN A 202 1.40 -2.23 -0.93
C GLN A 202 0.03 -2.89 -0.93
N ARG A 203 -0.33 -3.60 -2.01
CA ARG A 203 -1.59 -4.35 -2.09
C ARG A 203 -1.67 -5.47 -1.04
N GLN A 204 -0.55 -6.08 -0.67
CA GLN A 204 -0.50 -7.14 0.34
C GLN A 204 -0.83 -6.62 1.75
N PHE A 205 -0.62 -5.33 2.01
CA PHE A 205 -0.90 -4.65 3.28
C PHE A 205 -2.22 -3.88 3.30
N ASN A 206 -3.03 -4.01 2.24
CA ASN A 206 -4.32 -3.33 2.19
C ASN A 206 -5.37 -4.13 2.98
N ASP A 207 -6.12 -3.45 3.85
CA ASP A 207 -7.19 -4.03 4.68
C ASP A 207 -8.38 -4.59 3.88
N ASN A 208 -8.40 -4.40 2.56
CA ASN A 208 -9.42 -4.98 1.69
C ASN A 208 -9.27 -6.49 1.48
N ILE A 209 -8.21 -7.15 1.99
CA ILE A 209 -8.01 -8.61 1.80
C ILE A 209 -9.03 -9.42 2.61
N ASP A 210 -9.45 -8.93 3.78
CA ASP A 210 -10.48 -9.56 4.61
C ASP A 210 -11.92 -9.09 4.27
N ASP A 211 -12.13 -8.40 3.15
CA ASP A 211 -13.47 -8.03 2.71
C ASP A 211 -14.24 -9.32 2.34
N PRO A 212 -15.36 -9.63 3.03
CA PRO A 212 -16.20 -10.77 2.68
C PRO A 212 -16.59 -10.81 1.20
N LEU A 213 -16.68 -9.61 0.59
CA LEU A 213 -16.92 -9.45 -0.84
C LEU A 213 -15.78 -10.00 -1.69
N ARG A 214 -14.51 -9.84 -1.28
CA ARG A 214 -13.35 -10.39 -1.98
C ARG A 214 -13.37 -11.92 -1.96
N GLY A 215 -13.65 -12.52 -0.79
CA GLY A 215 -13.81 -13.97 -0.64
C GLY A 215 -14.94 -14.52 -1.53
N ALA A 216 -16.09 -13.83 -1.55
CA ALA A 216 -17.21 -14.19 -2.39
C ALA A 216 -16.87 -14.07 -3.89
N ILE A 217 -16.16 -13.03 -4.30
CA ILE A 217 -15.66 -12.84 -5.68
C ILE A 217 -14.70 -13.98 -6.03
N GLN A 218 -13.74 -14.31 -5.17
CA GLN A 218 -12.78 -15.39 -5.43
C GLN A 218 -13.51 -16.73 -5.64
N THR A 219 -14.41 -17.09 -4.72
CA THR A 219 -15.23 -18.33 -4.84
C THR A 219 -16.01 -18.35 -6.15
N TYR A 220 -16.59 -17.22 -6.55
CA TYR A 220 -17.33 -17.09 -7.80
C TYR A 220 -16.45 -17.24 -9.04
N LEU A 221 -15.21 -16.73 -8.99
CA LEU A 221 -14.26 -16.81 -10.11
C LEU A 221 -13.64 -18.20 -10.28
N ASP A 222 -13.50 -18.94 -9.17
CA ASP A 222 -12.91 -20.27 -9.14
C ASP A 222 -13.94 -21.37 -9.43
N MET A 223 -15.23 -21.02 -9.34
CA MET A 223 -16.31 -21.94 -9.66
C MET A 223 -16.27 -22.32 -11.12
N LYS A 224 -16.19 -23.62 -11.38
CA LYS A 224 -16.28 -24.16 -12.75
C LYS A 224 -17.72 -24.07 -13.27
N LEU A 225 -17.87 -23.74 -14.52
CA LEU A 225 -19.14 -23.52 -15.20
C LEU A 225 -19.52 -24.72 -16.04
N PRO A 226 -20.82 -25.09 -16.12
CA PRO A 226 -21.32 -25.99 -17.17
C PRO A 226 -21.07 -25.44 -18.58
N THR A 227 -20.94 -26.33 -19.55
CA THR A 227 -20.61 -25.97 -20.94
C THR A 227 -21.69 -25.09 -21.58
N ASP A 228 -22.95 -25.26 -21.17
CA ASP A 228 -24.12 -24.50 -21.63
C ASP A 228 -24.45 -23.26 -20.79
N TRP A 229 -23.57 -22.86 -19.84
CA TRP A 229 -23.75 -21.72 -18.94
C TRP A 229 -24.24 -20.44 -19.62
N SER A 230 -23.77 -20.19 -20.84
CA SER A 230 -24.13 -18.99 -21.58
C SER A 230 -25.60 -18.92 -21.98
N THR A 231 -26.31 -20.06 -22.01
CA THR A 231 -27.72 -20.18 -22.39
C THR A 231 -28.68 -20.09 -21.19
N TRP A 232 -28.12 -20.20 -19.96
CA TRP A 232 -28.93 -20.22 -18.74
C TRP A 232 -29.46 -18.83 -18.39
N ASP A 233 -30.71 -18.80 -17.94
CA ASP A 233 -31.31 -17.59 -17.37
C ASP A 233 -30.74 -17.27 -15.98
N LEU A 234 -31.04 -16.07 -15.48
CA LEU A 234 -30.53 -15.57 -14.20
C LEU A 234 -30.96 -16.43 -13.01
N ASN A 235 -32.18 -16.96 -13.00
CA ASN A 235 -32.69 -17.75 -11.86
C ASN A 235 -31.98 -19.11 -11.78
N ARG A 236 -31.76 -19.77 -12.90
CA ARG A 236 -31.00 -21.01 -12.97
C ARG A 236 -29.56 -20.81 -12.54
N ARG A 237 -28.90 -19.73 -12.97
CA ARG A 237 -27.54 -19.39 -12.53
C ARG A 237 -27.47 -19.15 -11.02
N ARG A 238 -28.40 -18.41 -10.45
CA ARG A 238 -28.49 -18.15 -9.00
C ARG A 238 -28.70 -19.44 -8.21
N SER A 239 -29.54 -20.35 -8.69
CA SER A 239 -29.79 -21.64 -8.05
C SER A 239 -28.51 -22.47 -8.02
N TYR A 240 -27.84 -22.60 -9.15
CA TYR A 240 -26.59 -23.35 -9.28
C TYR A 240 -25.47 -22.81 -8.36
N ILE A 241 -25.33 -21.49 -8.27
CA ILE A 241 -24.32 -20.85 -7.42
C ILE A 241 -24.61 -21.11 -5.92
N LYS A 242 -25.88 -21.10 -5.53
CA LYS A 242 -26.27 -21.30 -4.12
C LYS A 242 -26.26 -22.75 -3.70
N ASN A 243 -26.76 -23.61 -4.51
CA ASN A 243 -26.90 -25.03 -4.24
C ASN A 243 -27.08 -25.79 -5.57
N PRO A 244 -25.97 -26.30 -6.16
CA PRO A 244 -26.05 -27.05 -7.40
C PRO A 244 -27.02 -28.24 -7.27
N ASP A 245 -27.97 -28.38 -8.20
CA ASP A 245 -28.82 -29.56 -8.26
C ASP A 245 -27.96 -30.77 -8.64
N PRO A 246 -28.10 -31.93 -7.97
CA PRO A 246 -27.38 -33.14 -8.38
C PRO A 246 -27.65 -33.61 -9.82
N LEU A 247 -28.71 -33.09 -10.44
CA LEU A 247 -29.04 -33.33 -11.84
C LEU A 247 -28.42 -32.30 -12.80
N ASP A 248 -27.87 -31.22 -12.27
CA ASP A 248 -27.16 -30.25 -13.13
C ASP A 248 -25.82 -30.84 -13.61
N GLU A 249 -25.40 -30.44 -14.81
CA GLU A 249 -24.10 -30.82 -15.35
C GLU A 249 -22.98 -30.26 -14.44
N VAL A 250 -22.08 -31.13 -14.04
CA VAL A 250 -20.91 -30.70 -13.26
C VAL A 250 -20.07 -29.70 -14.06
N GLY A 251 -19.85 -28.52 -13.52
CA GLY A 251 -19.05 -27.50 -14.19
C GLY A 251 -17.63 -27.98 -14.51
N THR A 252 -17.21 -27.82 -15.74
CA THR A 252 -15.87 -28.19 -16.24
C THR A 252 -15.10 -26.98 -16.79
N GLU A 253 -15.83 -25.96 -17.22
CA GLU A 253 -15.28 -24.77 -17.86
C GLU A 253 -14.75 -23.76 -16.85
N ILE A 254 -13.57 -23.23 -17.10
CA ILE A 254 -13.00 -22.14 -16.28
C ILE A 254 -13.57 -20.80 -16.77
N ARG A 255 -13.99 -19.95 -15.82
CA ARG A 255 -14.45 -18.60 -16.13
C ARG A 255 -13.31 -17.77 -16.73
N THR A 256 -13.42 -17.38 -18.00
CA THR A 256 -12.42 -16.60 -18.72
C THR A 256 -12.68 -15.10 -18.72
N LYS A 257 -13.94 -14.69 -18.51
CA LYS A 257 -14.36 -13.28 -18.43
C LYS A 257 -15.42 -13.09 -17.35
N VAL A 258 -15.46 -11.89 -16.81
CA VAL A 258 -16.43 -11.49 -15.77
C VAL A 258 -16.73 -10.00 -15.87
N CYS A 259 -17.93 -9.60 -15.43
CA CYS A 259 -18.28 -8.21 -15.18
C CYS A 259 -18.96 -8.04 -13.83
N ALA A 260 -18.92 -6.82 -13.29
CA ALA A 260 -19.57 -6.53 -12.00
C ALA A 260 -21.07 -6.84 -12.00
N ALA A 261 -21.76 -6.69 -13.14
CA ALA A 261 -23.18 -6.98 -13.26
C ALA A 261 -23.49 -8.47 -13.04
N GLU A 262 -22.67 -9.38 -13.58
CA GLU A 262 -22.83 -10.81 -13.33
C GLU A 262 -22.73 -11.13 -11.85
N PHE A 263 -21.62 -10.74 -11.22
CA PHE A 263 -21.39 -11.03 -9.81
C PHE A 263 -22.49 -10.44 -8.90
N LEU A 264 -22.82 -9.16 -9.08
CA LEU A 264 -23.83 -8.48 -8.26
C LEU A 264 -25.21 -9.10 -8.43
N SER A 265 -25.60 -9.47 -9.64
CA SER A 265 -26.90 -10.06 -9.89
C SER A 265 -26.95 -11.54 -9.51
N GLU A 266 -25.96 -12.33 -9.86
CA GLU A 266 -25.95 -13.78 -9.67
C GLU A 266 -25.66 -14.19 -8.22
N VAL A 267 -24.70 -13.52 -7.55
CA VAL A 267 -24.28 -13.87 -6.18
C VAL A 267 -25.01 -13.03 -5.13
N MET A 268 -25.08 -11.71 -5.33
CA MET A 268 -25.64 -10.79 -4.33
C MET A 268 -27.14 -10.53 -4.53
N GLY A 269 -27.73 -11.00 -5.62
CA GLY A 269 -29.16 -10.83 -5.90
C GLY A 269 -29.58 -9.39 -6.18
N LYS A 270 -28.65 -8.51 -6.56
CA LYS A 270 -28.90 -7.07 -6.78
C LYS A 270 -29.27 -6.75 -8.20
N ASP A 271 -30.25 -5.87 -8.38
CA ASP A 271 -30.67 -5.39 -9.69
C ASP A 271 -29.81 -4.23 -10.18
N ILE A 272 -29.55 -4.19 -11.50
CA ILE A 272 -28.74 -3.17 -12.18
C ILE A 272 -29.29 -1.74 -11.97
N GLY A 273 -30.60 -1.61 -11.68
CA GLY A 273 -31.27 -0.33 -11.42
C GLY A 273 -31.26 0.15 -9.97
N SER A 274 -30.67 -0.59 -9.02
CA SER A 274 -30.68 -0.22 -7.61
C SER A 274 -29.82 1.03 -7.33
N LYS A 275 -30.21 1.83 -6.32
CA LYS A 275 -29.52 3.09 -5.95
C LYS A 275 -28.03 2.89 -5.70
N ASP A 276 -27.65 1.78 -5.08
CA ASP A 276 -26.29 1.49 -4.63
C ASP A 276 -25.47 0.74 -5.69
N TYR A 277 -26.12 0.31 -6.79
CA TYR A 277 -25.47 -0.51 -7.82
C TYR A 277 -24.16 0.09 -8.35
N LYS A 278 -24.16 1.39 -8.66
CA LYS A 278 -22.95 2.05 -9.21
C LYS A 278 -21.78 2.04 -8.23
N TYR A 279 -22.06 2.19 -6.94
CA TYR A 279 -21.04 2.15 -5.88
C TYR A 279 -20.47 0.74 -5.75
N GLU A 280 -21.34 -0.26 -5.65
CA GLU A 280 -20.94 -1.65 -5.51
C GLU A 280 -20.24 -2.20 -6.75
N ALA A 281 -20.70 -1.83 -7.94
CA ALA A 281 -20.02 -2.20 -9.18
C ALA A 281 -18.59 -1.61 -9.27
N ARG A 282 -18.37 -0.41 -8.73
CA ARG A 282 -17.02 0.15 -8.62
C ARG A 282 -16.16 -0.67 -7.67
N LYS A 283 -16.71 -1.10 -6.52
CA LYS A 283 -16.02 -1.92 -5.54
C LYS A 283 -15.65 -3.29 -6.12
N VAL A 284 -16.57 -3.99 -6.77
CA VAL A 284 -16.30 -5.25 -7.47
C VAL A 284 -15.21 -5.08 -8.53
N ASN A 285 -15.31 -4.03 -9.35
CA ASN A 285 -14.30 -3.75 -10.39
C ASN A 285 -12.91 -3.47 -9.80
N SER A 286 -12.83 -2.80 -8.64
CA SER A 286 -11.56 -2.55 -7.93
C SER A 286 -10.94 -3.86 -7.45
N ILE A 287 -11.76 -4.73 -6.85
CA ILE A 287 -11.31 -6.04 -6.36
C ILE A 287 -10.82 -6.92 -7.52
N LEU A 288 -11.53 -6.95 -8.65
CA LEU A 288 -11.11 -7.72 -9.83
C LEU A 288 -9.77 -7.23 -10.39
N ASP A 289 -9.56 -5.91 -10.43
CA ASP A 289 -8.28 -5.29 -10.83
C ASP A 289 -7.14 -5.67 -9.87
N GLU A 290 -7.41 -5.62 -8.57
CA GLU A 290 -6.47 -6.04 -7.51
C GLU A 290 -6.14 -7.53 -7.54
N MET A 291 -7.08 -8.38 -8.00
CA MET A 291 -6.88 -9.82 -8.19
C MET A 291 -6.10 -10.16 -9.47
N GLY A 292 -5.65 -9.14 -10.21
CA GLY A 292 -4.84 -9.31 -11.42
C GLY A 292 -5.64 -9.60 -12.69
N TRP A 293 -6.97 -9.48 -12.65
CA TRP A 293 -7.78 -9.64 -13.86
C TRP A 293 -7.60 -8.46 -14.81
N ILE A 294 -7.43 -8.74 -16.08
CA ILE A 294 -7.09 -7.75 -17.11
C ILE A 294 -8.35 -7.00 -17.55
N LYS A 295 -8.37 -5.70 -17.31
CA LYS A 295 -9.47 -4.81 -17.69
C LYS A 295 -9.64 -4.69 -19.19
N ARG A 296 -10.88 -4.81 -19.68
CA ARG A 296 -11.27 -4.58 -21.07
C ARG A 296 -12.34 -3.49 -21.16
N PRO A 297 -12.35 -2.68 -22.22
CA PRO A 297 -13.29 -1.55 -22.34
C PRO A 297 -14.75 -1.99 -22.28
N THR A 298 -15.15 -2.94 -23.12
CA THR A 298 -16.53 -3.45 -23.20
C THR A 298 -16.54 -4.83 -23.82
N LEU A 299 -17.21 -5.77 -23.16
CA LEU A 299 -17.55 -7.09 -23.73
C LEU A 299 -19.06 -7.32 -23.63
N THR A 300 -19.58 -8.19 -24.48
CA THR A 300 -21.00 -8.57 -24.45
C THR A 300 -21.19 -9.82 -23.57
N PHE A 301 -22.17 -9.74 -22.68
CA PHE A 301 -22.60 -10.83 -21.79
C PHE A 301 -24.06 -11.19 -22.11
N PRO A 302 -24.42 -12.46 -22.22
CA PRO A 302 -25.74 -12.90 -22.71
C PRO A 302 -26.92 -12.25 -21.98
N ILE A 303 -26.88 -12.14 -20.65
CA ILE A 303 -27.97 -11.58 -19.84
C ILE A 303 -27.80 -10.07 -19.63
N TYR A 304 -26.55 -9.58 -19.56
CA TYR A 304 -26.23 -8.23 -19.07
C TYR A 304 -25.90 -7.24 -20.19
N GLY A 305 -25.90 -7.68 -21.45
CA GLY A 305 -25.55 -6.84 -22.58
C GLY A 305 -24.08 -6.39 -22.58
N LYS A 306 -23.84 -5.18 -23.07
CA LYS A 306 -22.49 -4.60 -23.14
C LYS A 306 -22.06 -4.06 -21.78
N GLN A 307 -21.05 -4.65 -21.17
CA GLN A 307 -20.52 -4.26 -19.86
C GLN A 307 -19.01 -4.04 -19.91
N ARG A 308 -18.49 -3.16 -19.03
CA ARG A 308 -17.07 -3.14 -18.73
C ARG A 308 -16.68 -4.49 -18.15
N ALA A 309 -15.64 -5.09 -18.68
CA ALA A 309 -15.29 -6.46 -18.36
C ALA A 309 -13.87 -6.61 -17.86
N PHE A 310 -13.63 -7.75 -17.24
CA PHE A 310 -12.32 -8.24 -16.89
C PHE A 310 -12.13 -9.63 -17.51
N VAL A 311 -10.92 -9.93 -17.97
CA VAL A 311 -10.55 -11.25 -18.52
C VAL A 311 -9.46 -11.86 -17.66
N ARG A 312 -9.48 -13.18 -17.51
CA ARG A 312 -8.45 -13.93 -16.78
C ARG A 312 -7.10 -13.73 -17.47
N PRO A 313 -6.02 -13.42 -16.74
CA PRO A 313 -4.67 -13.43 -17.29
C PRO A 313 -4.36 -14.83 -17.82
N ILE A 314 -3.73 -14.91 -19.00
CA ILE A 314 -3.20 -16.17 -19.53
C ILE A 314 -1.93 -16.44 -18.72
N GLU A 315 -1.89 -17.54 -17.98
CA GLU A 315 -0.64 -18.07 -17.44
C GLU A 315 0.21 -18.46 -18.65
N GLU A 316 1.33 -17.77 -18.90
CA GLU A 316 2.34 -18.26 -19.82
C GLU A 316 2.89 -19.55 -19.23
N ASP A 317 2.63 -20.65 -19.91
CA ASP A 317 3.15 -21.97 -19.54
C ASP A 317 4.67 -21.92 -19.72
N ASP A 318 5.42 -21.90 -18.62
CA ASP A 318 6.89 -21.94 -18.56
C ASP A 318 7.45 -23.33 -18.98
N SER A 319 6.84 -23.94 -20.00
CA SER A 319 7.24 -25.27 -20.50
C SER A 319 8.13 -25.24 -21.74
N ASP A 320 8.79 -24.08 -22.06
CA ASP A 320 9.83 -24.03 -23.10
C ASP A 320 11.07 -23.22 -22.59
N LEU A 321 11.82 -23.80 -21.64
CA LEU A 321 13.23 -23.47 -21.41
C LEU A 321 13.99 -24.71 -20.96
#